data_8f488dd39e1c5cd71023e564f91c780d
#
_entry.id   8f488dd39e1c5cd71023e564f91c780d
#
_cell.length_a   1.000
_cell.length_b   1.000
_cell.length_c   1.000
_cell.angle_alpha   90.00
_cell.angle_beta   90.00
_cell.angle_gamma   90.00
#
_symmetry.space_group_name_H-M   'P 1'
#
loop_
_entity.id
_entity.type
_entity.pdbx_description
1 polymer ?
#
loop_
_entity_poly.entity_id
_entity_poly.type
_entity_poly.pdbx_seq_one_letter_code
_entity_poly.pdbx_strand_id
1 'polypeptide(L)'
;GGPMKILYAGNNVSSQYMKQLLKQLEGKSVYVNVIAKNFETLEPGIGFRILRQYLKERYGTGYERRVFATGTRGSRLHELCRIYGYTFLDFPENIGGRYSGLCNVGLFPAAVAGMDIRAMAAGAGDMERELRNTKGEENTAFQYAAIRSLLYQEGFRVEMLASFEPRLQYFYGWWTQLFAESEGKQGKGLYPTAVKYSEDLHSIGQFVQEGTPILFETFLDIEEQGEAVSVEADEVEDGFDYLNGSSLADISRAAFEATVKAHSERLPCIRIRIDELSEYSFGQLFYFFEFACYLSGKLLGVNPFDQPGVENYKGYMFEALGKYKYRSESNGEN
;
A
#
# COMPACT_ATOMS: atom_id res chain seq x y z
N GLY A 1 6.39 -6.75 -27.48
CA GLY A 1 5.88 -5.42 -27.14
C GLY A 1 6.65 -4.94 -25.94
N GLY A 2 6.95 -3.65 -25.88
CA GLY A 2 7.63 -3.07 -24.69
C GLY A 2 6.73 -3.13 -23.43
N PRO A 3 7.30 -2.88 -22.25
CA PRO A 3 6.56 -2.92 -21.00
C PRO A 3 5.38 -1.92 -21.02
N MET A 4 4.24 -2.34 -20.46
CA MET A 4 3.09 -1.46 -20.34
C MET A 4 3.36 -0.38 -19.28
N LYS A 5 3.11 0.88 -19.64
CA LYS A 5 3.15 1.96 -18.67
C LYS A 5 1.83 2.01 -17.90
N ILE A 6 1.89 1.87 -16.59
CA ILE A 6 0.74 2.03 -15.71
C ILE A 6 0.66 3.47 -15.23
N LEU A 7 -0.53 4.05 -15.34
CA LEU A 7 -0.85 5.37 -14.81
C LEU A 7 -2.04 5.24 -13.87
N TYR A 8 -2.06 6.02 -12.81
CA TYR A 8 -3.10 5.97 -11.78
C TYR A 8 -4.09 7.12 -11.94
N ALA A 9 -5.37 6.82 -11.72
CA ALA A 9 -6.45 7.79 -11.70
C ALA A 9 -7.49 7.37 -10.64
N GLY A 10 -8.26 8.33 -10.13
CA GLY A 10 -9.28 8.05 -9.13
C GLY A 10 -8.72 7.86 -7.71
N ASN A 11 -7.53 8.38 -7.45
CA ASN A 11 -6.93 8.51 -6.12
C ASN A 11 -6.99 9.95 -5.58
N ASN A 12 -7.53 10.87 -6.39
CA ASN A 12 -7.73 12.27 -6.05
C ASN A 12 -8.79 12.91 -6.96
N VAL A 13 -9.19 14.14 -6.65
CA VAL A 13 -10.13 14.95 -7.44
C VAL A 13 -9.48 16.23 -7.99
N SER A 14 -8.17 16.22 -8.22
CA SER A 14 -7.43 17.35 -8.76
C SER A 14 -7.66 17.48 -10.26
N SER A 15 -8.23 18.64 -10.68
CA SER A 15 -8.39 18.96 -12.10
C SER A 15 -7.05 19.03 -12.84
N GLN A 16 -6.01 19.58 -12.20
CA GLN A 16 -4.69 19.70 -12.80
C GLN A 16 -4.03 18.33 -13.03
N TYR A 17 -4.13 17.45 -12.02
CA TYR A 17 -3.65 16.08 -12.16
C TYR A 17 -4.36 15.34 -13.31
N MET A 18 -5.68 15.44 -13.39
CA MET A 18 -6.46 14.79 -14.44
C MET A 18 -6.11 15.33 -15.84
N LYS A 19 -5.94 16.65 -15.99
CA LYS A 19 -5.47 17.25 -17.26
C LYS A 19 -4.10 16.72 -17.69
N GLN A 20 -3.15 16.63 -16.76
CA GLN A 20 -1.82 16.09 -17.05
C GLN A 20 -1.89 14.60 -17.42
N LEU A 21 -2.72 13.83 -16.73
CA LEU A 21 -2.95 12.42 -17.05
C LEU A 21 -3.49 12.28 -18.48
N LEU A 22 -4.56 12.96 -18.83
CA LEU A 22 -5.17 12.90 -20.17
C LEU A 22 -4.17 13.26 -21.26
N LYS A 23 -3.32 14.28 -21.04
CA LYS A 23 -2.24 14.63 -21.95
C LYS A 23 -1.21 13.51 -22.13
N GLN A 24 -0.88 12.77 -21.07
CA GLN A 24 0.03 11.63 -21.16
C GLN A 24 -0.57 10.44 -21.95
N LEU A 25 -1.89 10.38 -22.09
CA LEU A 25 -2.59 9.34 -22.86
C LEU A 25 -2.63 9.62 -24.36
N GLU A 26 -2.34 10.86 -24.79
CA GLU A 26 -2.32 11.23 -26.20
C GLU A 26 -1.33 10.36 -26.98
N GLY A 27 -1.72 9.89 -28.16
CA GLY A 27 -0.90 9.00 -29.01
C GLY A 27 -0.70 7.57 -28.48
N LYS A 28 -1.19 7.22 -27.29
CA LYS A 28 -1.01 5.89 -26.68
C LYS A 28 -2.19 4.97 -26.93
N SER A 29 -1.96 3.65 -26.91
CA SER A 29 -3.03 2.65 -26.81
C SER A 29 -3.44 2.51 -25.35
N VAL A 30 -4.68 2.91 -25.03
CA VAL A 30 -5.16 3.04 -23.65
C VAL A 30 -6.14 1.95 -23.30
N TYR A 31 -5.95 1.31 -22.16
CA TYR A 31 -6.88 0.45 -21.45
C TYR A 31 -7.14 1.01 -20.07
N VAL A 32 -8.31 0.77 -19.52
CA VAL A 32 -8.70 1.21 -18.17
C VAL A 32 -9.05 0.01 -17.33
N ASN A 33 -8.41 -0.12 -16.18
CA ASN A 33 -8.84 -1.04 -15.12
C ASN A 33 -9.49 -0.21 -14.01
N VAL A 34 -10.81 -0.25 -13.90
CA VAL A 34 -11.55 0.39 -12.81
C VAL A 34 -11.74 -0.60 -11.67
N ILE A 35 -11.31 -0.20 -10.48
CA ILE A 35 -11.39 -1.03 -9.27
C ILE A 35 -12.27 -0.31 -8.26
N ALA A 36 -13.40 -0.90 -7.90
CA ALA A 36 -14.29 -0.36 -6.90
C ALA A 36 -15.21 -1.45 -6.35
N LYS A 37 -15.13 -1.73 -5.05
CA LYS A 37 -15.91 -2.81 -4.42
C LYS A 37 -17.40 -2.68 -4.73
N ASN A 38 -18.04 -1.57 -4.32
CA ASN A 38 -19.48 -1.31 -4.52
C ASN A 38 -19.77 -0.18 -5.51
N PHE A 39 -18.73 0.44 -6.08
CA PHE A 39 -18.82 1.59 -6.98
C PHE A 39 -19.55 2.80 -6.38
N GLU A 40 -19.35 3.03 -5.07
CA GLU A 40 -19.92 4.16 -4.33
C GLU A 40 -18.88 5.21 -3.94
N THR A 41 -17.60 4.85 -3.98
CA THR A 41 -16.49 5.77 -3.69
C THR A 41 -16.39 6.81 -4.79
N LEU A 42 -16.30 8.08 -4.39
CA LEU A 42 -16.39 9.23 -5.28
C LEU A 42 -15.24 9.27 -6.30
N GLU A 43 -14.02 9.18 -5.81
CA GLU A 43 -12.81 9.40 -6.59
C GLU A 43 -12.65 8.40 -7.76
N PRO A 44 -12.69 7.06 -7.55
CA PRO A 44 -12.62 6.11 -8.65
C PRO A 44 -13.84 6.18 -9.58
N GLY A 45 -15.03 6.54 -9.04
CA GLY A 45 -16.24 6.72 -9.83
C GLY A 45 -16.12 7.89 -10.82
N ILE A 46 -15.62 9.04 -10.37
CA ILE A 46 -15.37 10.22 -11.22
C ILE A 46 -14.25 9.94 -12.20
N GLY A 47 -13.13 9.41 -11.73
CA GLY A 47 -11.98 9.06 -12.57
C GLY A 47 -12.39 8.13 -13.71
N PHE A 48 -13.15 7.07 -13.42
CA PHE A 48 -13.68 6.18 -14.44
C PHE A 48 -14.64 6.88 -15.41
N ARG A 49 -15.50 7.76 -14.92
CA ARG A 49 -16.46 8.49 -15.78
C ARG A 49 -15.75 9.35 -16.82
N ILE A 50 -14.71 10.08 -16.40
CA ILE A 50 -13.88 10.91 -17.29
C ILE A 50 -13.11 10.03 -18.30
N LEU A 51 -12.43 8.98 -17.82
CA LEU A 51 -11.66 8.08 -18.69
C LEU A 51 -12.55 7.28 -19.65
N ARG A 52 -13.75 6.90 -19.24
CA ARG A 52 -14.73 6.26 -20.11
C ARG A 52 -15.17 7.18 -21.24
N GLN A 53 -15.39 8.47 -20.97
CA GLN A 53 -15.67 9.45 -22.01
C GLN A 53 -14.50 9.59 -22.97
N TYR A 54 -13.29 9.73 -22.46
CA TYR A 54 -12.07 9.75 -23.27
C TYR A 54 -11.94 8.51 -24.18
N LEU A 55 -12.23 7.31 -23.67
CA LEU A 55 -12.20 6.09 -24.48
C LEU A 55 -13.26 6.11 -25.58
N LYS A 56 -14.48 6.58 -25.28
CA LYS A 56 -15.56 6.70 -26.27
C LYS A 56 -15.20 7.67 -27.41
N GLU A 57 -14.68 8.83 -27.07
CA GLU A 57 -14.28 9.86 -28.04
C GLU A 57 -13.14 9.37 -28.94
N ARG A 58 -12.19 8.62 -28.36
CA ARG A 58 -11.00 8.18 -29.08
C ARG A 58 -11.21 6.90 -29.91
N TYR A 59 -11.97 5.92 -29.39
CA TYR A 59 -12.08 4.60 -30.00
C TYR A 59 -13.47 4.30 -30.58
N GLY A 60 -14.45 5.18 -30.33
CA GLY A 60 -15.81 5.00 -30.85
C GLY A 60 -16.44 3.69 -30.41
N THR A 61 -17.10 3.00 -31.34
CA THR A 61 -17.67 1.65 -31.12
C THR A 61 -16.54 0.65 -30.87
N GLY A 62 -16.63 -0.15 -29.79
CA GLY A 62 -15.60 -1.11 -29.39
C GLY A 62 -14.70 -0.63 -28.24
N TYR A 63 -14.89 0.61 -27.75
CA TYR A 63 -14.15 1.12 -26.58
C TYR A 63 -14.35 0.25 -25.33
N GLU A 64 -15.50 -0.42 -25.23
CA GLU A 64 -15.86 -1.29 -24.11
C GLU A 64 -14.89 -2.45 -23.91
N ARG A 65 -14.25 -2.94 -24.99
CA ARG A 65 -13.22 -3.99 -24.94
C ARG A 65 -11.91 -3.52 -24.29
N ARG A 66 -11.81 -2.21 -24.00
CA ARG A 66 -10.66 -1.58 -23.36
C ARG A 66 -10.90 -1.30 -21.89
N VAL A 67 -12.01 -1.78 -21.34
CA VAL A 67 -12.39 -1.60 -19.95
C VAL A 67 -12.39 -2.96 -19.24
N PHE A 68 -11.56 -3.04 -18.20
CA PHE A 68 -11.59 -4.08 -17.20
C PHE A 68 -12.18 -3.48 -15.93
N ALA A 69 -13.05 -4.21 -15.25
CA ALA A 69 -13.72 -3.72 -14.06
C ALA A 69 -13.64 -4.75 -12.94
N THR A 70 -12.95 -4.40 -11.87
CA THR A 70 -12.81 -5.25 -10.68
C THR A 70 -13.79 -4.77 -9.61
N GLY A 71 -14.78 -5.58 -9.29
CA GLY A 71 -15.84 -5.23 -8.34
C GLY A 71 -16.55 -6.44 -7.76
N THR A 72 -17.42 -6.22 -6.77
CA THR A 72 -18.20 -7.29 -6.16
C THR A 72 -19.36 -7.69 -7.06
N ARG A 73 -19.66 -9.00 -7.11
CA ARG A 73 -20.83 -9.52 -7.83
C ARG A 73 -22.12 -8.91 -7.29
N GLY A 74 -23.01 -8.52 -8.18
CA GLY A 74 -24.27 -7.84 -7.82
C GLY A 74 -24.12 -6.33 -7.57
N SER A 75 -22.89 -5.80 -7.52
CA SER A 75 -22.67 -4.35 -7.37
C SER A 75 -23.09 -3.56 -8.62
N ARG A 76 -23.20 -2.25 -8.48
CA ARG A 76 -23.47 -1.33 -9.61
C ARG A 76 -22.40 -1.45 -10.70
N LEU A 77 -21.13 -1.67 -10.34
CA LEU A 77 -20.06 -1.88 -11.32
C LEU A 77 -20.26 -3.17 -12.11
N HIS A 78 -20.65 -4.27 -11.45
CA HIS A 78 -20.97 -5.54 -12.12
C HIS A 78 -22.15 -5.37 -13.08
N GLU A 79 -23.18 -4.61 -12.70
CA GLU A 79 -24.31 -4.32 -13.59
C GLU A 79 -23.88 -3.52 -14.83
N LEU A 80 -23.03 -2.51 -14.67
CA LEU A 80 -22.45 -1.75 -15.79
C LEU A 80 -21.67 -2.66 -16.74
N CYS A 81 -20.93 -3.63 -16.22
CA CYS A 81 -20.23 -4.61 -17.06
C CYS A 81 -21.18 -5.43 -17.92
N ARG A 82 -22.30 -5.87 -17.35
CA ARG A 82 -23.33 -6.62 -18.09
C ARG A 82 -24.01 -5.77 -19.17
N ILE A 83 -24.31 -4.50 -18.87
CA ILE A 83 -25.00 -3.60 -19.81
C ILE A 83 -24.08 -3.18 -20.96
N TYR A 84 -22.82 -2.84 -20.66
CA TYR A 84 -21.90 -2.23 -21.63
C TYR A 84 -20.84 -3.19 -22.18
N GLY A 85 -20.81 -4.45 -21.73
CA GLY A 85 -19.86 -5.44 -22.22
C GLY A 85 -18.42 -5.27 -21.73
N TYR A 86 -18.22 -4.67 -20.54
CA TYR A 86 -16.89 -4.58 -19.94
C TYR A 86 -16.43 -5.93 -19.41
N THR A 87 -15.11 -6.18 -19.44
CA THR A 87 -14.55 -7.38 -18.83
C THR A 87 -14.60 -7.27 -17.30
N PHE A 88 -15.33 -8.17 -16.67
CA PHE A 88 -15.50 -8.17 -15.20
C PHE A 88 -14.49 -9.10 -14.53
N LEU A 89 -13.87 -8.60 -13.46
CA LEU A 89 -13.01 -9.33 -12.54
C LEU A 89 -13.64 -9.30 -11.14
N ASP A 90 -13.69 -10.44 -10.48
CA ASP A 90 -14.34 -10.57 -9.19
C ASP A 90 -13.50 -9.96 -8.05
N PHE A 91 -14.14 -9.14 -7.23
CA PHE A 91 -13.65 -8.65 -5.94
C PHE A 91 -14.43 -9.38 -4.85
N PRO A 92 -13.82 -10.30 -4.08
CA PRO A 92 -14.53 -11.09 -3.11
C PRO A 92 -15.28 -10.22 -2.07
N GLU A 93 -16.54 -10.52 -1.83
CA GLU A 93 -17.41 -9.70 -0.97
C GLU A 93 -16.91 -9.61 0.48
N ASN A 94 -16.35 -10.70 0.98
CA ASN A 94 -15.86 -10.83 2.35
C ASN A 94 -14.47 -10.24 2.60
N ILE A 95 -13.82 -9.66 1.57
CA ILE A 95 -12.50 -9.03 1.70
C ILE A 95 -12.68 -7.51 1.73
N GLY A 96 -12.08 -6.84 2.73
CA GLY A 96 -12.00 -5.39 2.81
C GLY A 96 -10.96 -4.80 1.84
N GLY A 97 -11.08 -3.51 1.50
CA GLY A 97 -10.16 -2.85 0.55
C GLY A 97 -8.69 -2.99 0.91
N ARG A 98 -8.33 -2.72 2.15
CA ARG A 98 -6.94 -2.79 2.65
C ARG A 98 -6.36 -4.22 2.74
N TYR A 99 -7.22 -5.24 2.69
CA TYR A 99 -6.87 -6.66 2.67
C TYR A 99 -6.94 -7.28 1.27
N SER A 100 -7.10 -6.47 0.21
CA SER A 100 -7.43 -6.98 -1.13
C SER A 100 -6.24 -7.11 -2.07
N GLY A 101 -5.02 -6.88 -1.59
CA GLY A 101 -3.81 -6.93 -2.43
C GLY A 101 -3.55 -8.28 -3.10
N LEU A 102 -3.90 -9.37 -2.42
CA LEU A 102 -3.70 -10.75 -2.90
C LEU A 102 -4.93 -11.32 -3.64
N CYS A 103 -5.86 -10.48 -4.07
CA CYS A 103 -6.95 -10.88 -4.98
C CYS A 103 -6.85 -10.10 -6.31
N ASN A 104 -7.85 -10.18 -7.19
CA ASN A 104 -7.84 -9.48 -8.48
C ASN A 104 -7.56 -7.98 -8.39
N VAL A 105 -7.81 -7.36 -7.24
CA VAL A 105 -7.54 -5.94 -7.00
C VAL A 105 -6.05 -5.61 -7.13
N GLY A 106 -5.18 -6.42 -6.55
CA GLY A 106 -3.73 -6.25 -6.63
C GLY A 106 -3.08 -7.11 -7.72
N LEU A 107 -3.49 -8.39 -7.84
CA LEU A 107 -2.84 -9.34 -8.73
C LEU A 107 -3.05 -9.01 -10.22
N PHE A 108 -4.22 -8.51 -10.63
CA PHE A 108 -4.44 -8.16 -12.04
C PHE A 108 -3.54 -6.99 -12.51
N PRO A 109 -3.49 -5.84 -11.83
CA PRO A 109 -2.56 -4.78 -12.22
C PRO A 109 -1.08 -5.19 -12.08
N ALA A 110 -0.72 -6.02 -11.11
CA ALA A 110 0.64 -6.56 -10.97
C ALA A 110 1.02 -7.42 -12.19
N ALA A 111 0.12 -8.31 -12.63
CA ALA A 111 0.34 -9.11 -13.84
C ALA A 111 0.47 -8.22 -15.09
N VAL A 112 -0.33 -7.16 -15.21
CA VAL A 112 -0.22 -6.17 -16.31
C VAL A 112 1.11 -5.43 -16.26
N ALA A 113 1.65 -5.19 -15.06
CA ALA A 113 2.99 -4.60 -14.86
C ALA A 113 4.14 -5.57 -15.22
N GLY A 114 3.84 -6.84 -15.44
CA GLY A 114 4.84 -7.87 -15.76
C GLY A 114 5.43 -8.58 -14.55
N MET A 115 4.84 -8.41 -13.37
CA MET A 115 5.27 -9.08 -12.14
C MET A 115 4.85 -10.56 -12.14
N ASP A 116 5.64 -11.41 -11.50
CA ASP A 116 5.28 -12.82 -11.29
C ASP A 116 4.26 -12.97 -10.15
N ILE A 117 2.97 -12.85 -10.52
CA ILE A 117 1.88 -13.02 -9.55
C ILE A 117 1.76 -14.43 -9.00
N ARG A 118 2.36 -15.45 -9.66
CA ARG A 118 2.37 -16.83 -9.15
C ARG A 118 3.39 -16.95 -8.01
N ALA A 119 4.58 -16.38 -8.20
CA ALA A 119 5.57 -16.28 -7.12
C ALA A 119 5.00 -15.50 -5.93
N MET A 120 4.33 -14.37 -6.17
CA MET A 120 3.66 -13.59 -5.12
C MET A 120 2.61 -14.42 -4.37
N ALA A 121 1.74 -15.12 -5.07
CA ALA A 121 0.72 -15.98 -4.45
C ALA A 121 1.33 -17.17 -3.71
N ALA A 122 2.43 -17.75 -4.23
CA ALA A 122 3.15 -18.84 -3.57
C ALA A 122 3.77 -18.35 -2.25
N GLY A 123 4.46 -17.21 -2.25
CA GLY A 123 5.04 -16.63 -1.05
C GLY A 123 4.00 -16.33 0.04
N ALA A 124 2.85 -15.75 -0.34
CA ALA A 124 1.75 -15.53 0.59
C ALA A 124 1.18 -16.85 1.16
N GLY A 125 1.04 -17.89 0.30
CA GLY A 125 0.55 -19.21 0.73
C GLY A 125 1.54 -19.95 1.64
N ASP A 126 2.84 -19.77 1.43
CA ASP A 126 3.86 -20.34 2.30
C ASP A 126 3.88 -19.66 3.66
N MET A 127 3.82 -18.34 3.71
CA MET A 127 3.68 -17.57 4.94
C MET A 127 2.40 -17.95 5.71
N GLU A 128 1.28 -18.12 5.01
CA GLU A 128 0.02 -18.56 5.62
C GLU A 128 0.18 -19.92 6.28
N ARG A 129 0.80 -20.89 5.59
CA ARG A 129 1.04 -22.23 6.16
C ARG A 129 1.97 -22.20 7.35
N GLU A 130 3.03 -21.41 7.29
CA GLU A 130 3.96 -21.23 8.40
C GLU A 130 3.25 -20.67 9.62
N LEU A 131 2.58 -19.54 9.48
CA LEU A 131 1.88 -18.88 10.60
C LEU A 131 0.72 -19.70 11.15
N ARG A 132 0.04 -20.49 10.34
CA ARG A 132 -1.02 -21.40 10.78
C ARG A 132 -0.48 -22.57 11.62
N ASN A 133 0.67 -23.10 11.25
CA ASN A 133 1.25 -24.28 11.91
C ASN A 133 2.13 -23.92 13.11
N THR A 134 2.59 -22.68 13.21
CA THR A 134 3.43 -22.21 14.31
C THR A 134 2.57 -21.60 15.40
N LYS A 135 2.79 -22.00 16.65
CA LYS A 135 1.96 -21.58 17.80
C LYS A 135 2.77 -20.84 18.85
N GLY A 136 2.09 -19.99 19.60
CA GLY A 136 2.64 -19.30 20.75
C GLY A 136 3.81 -18.38 20.39
N GLU A 137 4.87 -18.50 21.17
CA GLU A 137 6.05 -17.62 21.09
C GLU A 137 6.86 -17.79 19.80
N GLU A 138 6.71 -18.90 19.09
CA GLU A 138 7.42 -19.16 17.83
C GLU A 138 6.73 -18.49 16.62
N ASN A 139 5.46 -18.05 16.75
CA ASN A 139 4.73 -17.41 15.67
C ASN A 139 5.15 -15.95 15.52
N THR A 140 5.86 -15.64 14.45
CA THR A 140 6.47 -14.31 14.22
C THR A 140 5.43 -13.18 14.10
N ALA A 141 4.26 -13.44 13.50
CA ALA A 141 3.19 -12.44 13.42
C ALA A 141 2.56 -12.19 14.80
N PHE A 142 2.46 -13.22 15.64
CA PHE A 142 2.01 -13.06 17.02
C PHE A 142 3.05 -12.31 17.85
N GLN A 143 4.35 -12.63 17.71
CA GLN A 143 5.43 -11.87 18.37
C GLN A 143 5.34 -10.38 18.04
N TYR A 144 5.24 -10.05 16.75
CA TYR A 144 5.13 -8.67 16.30
C TYR A 144 3.89 -7.98 16.89
N ALA A 145 2.72 -8.61 16.81
CA ALA A 145 1.49 -8.06 17.37
C ALA A 145 1.57 -7.89 18.91
N ALA A 146 2.18 -8.86 19.61
CA ALA A 146 2.36 -8.80 21.07
C ALA A 146 3.31 -7.68 21.48
N ILE A 147 4.46 -7.51 20.80
CA ILE A 147 5.41 -6.42 21.05
C ILE A 147 4.73 -5.06 20.85
N ARG A 148 3.98 -4.88 19.77
CA ARG A 148 3.21 -3.64 19.51
C ARG A 148 2.21 -3.36 20.63
N SER A 149 1.50 -4.40 21.12
CA SER A 149 0.56 -4.26 22.22
C SER A 149 1.23 -3.87 23.52
N LEU A 150 2.38 -4.46 23.84
CA LEU A 150 3.19 -4.10 25.03
C LEU A 150 3.68 -2.68 24.95
N LEU A 151 4.27 -2.27 23.82
CA LEU A 151 4.75 -0.89 23.63
C LEU A 151 3.60 0.13 23.73
N TYR A 152 2.42 -0.21 23.20
CA TYR A 152 1.24 0.64 23.38
C TYR A 152 0.84 0.79 24.85
N GLN A 153 0.91 -0.27 25.66
CA GLN A 153 0.66 -0.23 27.10
C GLN A 153 1.70 0.57 27.86
N GLU A 154 2.98 0.52 27.43
CA GLU A 154 4.08 1.32 27.98
C GLU A 154 4.01 2.82 27.61
N GLY A 155 3.04 3.22 26.79
CA GLY A 155 2.82 4.62 26.47
C GLY A 155 3.31 5.09 25.11
N PHE A 156 3.91 4.23 24.30
CA PHE A 156 4.20 4.55 22.90
C PHE A 156 2.89 4.73 22.12
N ARG A 157 2.89 5.67 21.16
CA ARG A 157 1.69 6.03 20.40
C ARG A 157 1.91 6.01 18.90
N VAL A 158 3.15 5.97 18.46
CA VAL A 158 3.53 6.01 17.05
C VAL A 158 4.40 4.79 16.74
N GLU A 159 4.07 4.07 15.69
CA GLU A 159 4.95 3.10 15.07
C GLU A 159 5.45 3.64 13.75
N MET A 160 6.76 3.64 13.56
CA MET A 160 7.41 4.13 12.37
C MET A 160 8.08 2.99 11.61
N LEU A 161 7.51 2.62 10.46
CA LEU A 161 8.10 1.62 9.56
C LEU A 161 9.24 2.27 8.77
N ALA A 162 10.40 1.66 8.78
CA ALA A 162 11.61 2.18 8.16
C ALA A 162 12.29 1.14 7.27
N SER A 163 12.88 1.56 6.16
CA SER A 163 13.76 0.74 5.34
C SER A 163 14.75 1.61 4.56
N PHE A 164 15.90 1.04 4.23
CA PHE A 164 16.88 1.61 3.31
C PHE A 164 16.64 1.22 1.84
N GLU A 165 15.55 0.48 1.57
CA GLU A 165 15.19 0.02 0.23
C GLU A 165 14.11 0.91 -0.39
N PRO A 166 14.44 1.78 -1.35
CA PRO A 166 13.51 2.77 -1.91
C PRO A 166 12.35 2.14 -2.71
N ARG A 167 12.49 0.90 -3.18
CA ARG A 167 11.40 0.18 -3.87
C ARG A 167 10.18 -0.06 -2.97
N LEU A 168 10.33 0.00 -1.65
CA LEU A 168 9.24 -0.15 -0.68
C LEU A 168 8.40 1.12 -0.46
N GLN A 169 8.72 2.26 -1.09
CA GLN A 169 8.04 3.53 -0.82
C GLN A 169 6.50 3.48 -0.94
N TYR A 170 5.97 2.71 -1.89
CA TYR A 170 4.51 2.56 -2.06
C TYR A 170 3.91 1.50 -1.13
N PHE A 171 4.71 0.53 -0.69
CA PHE A 171 4.33 -0.43 0.34
C PHE A 171 4.01 0.28 1.66
N TYR A 172 4.74 1.34 2.00
CA TYR A 172 4.49 2.13 3.21
C TYR A 172 3.08 2.72 3.27
N GLY A 173 2.57 3.21 2.15
CA GLY A 173 1.20 3.74 2.06
C GLY A 173 0.15 2.67 2.35
N TRP A 174 0.32 1.47 1.82
CA TRP A 174 -0.55 0.33 2.11
C TRP A 174 -0.46 -0.11 3.57
N TRP A 175 0.76 -0.27 4.11
CA TRP A 175 0.99 -0.66 5.50
C TRP A 175 0.37 0.36 6.47
N THR A 176 0.55 1.65 6.21
CA THR A 176 -0.07 2.73 6.98
C THR A 176 -1.59 2.62 6.96
N GLN A 177 -2.20 2.42 5.79
CA GLN A 177 -3.65 2.24 5.69
C GLN A 177 -4.10 0.97 6.43
N LEU A 178 -3.39 -0.14 6.26
CA LEU A 178 -3.73 -1.41 6.89
C LEU A 178 -3.89 -1.25 8.40
N PHE A 179 -2.88 -0.70 9.07
CA PHE A 179 -2.89 -0.56 10.52
C PHE A 179 -3.79 0.60 11.00
N ALA A 180 -3.73 1.78 10.38
CA ALA A 180 -4.55 2.92 10.79
C ALA A 180 -6.05 2.62 10.71
N GLU A 181 -6.51 2.09 9.60
CA GLU A 181 -7.94 1.77 9.38
C GLU A 181 -8.42 0.57 10.21
N SER A 182 -7.53 -0.38 10.51
CA SER A 182 -7.88 -1.57 11.28
C SER A 182 -7.89 -1.33 12.78
N GLU A 183 -6.96 -0.54 13.31
CA GLU A 183 -6.73 -0.38 14.75
C GLU A 183 -7.23 0.95 15.31
N GLY A 184 -7.22 2.04 14.52
CA GLY A 184 -7.57 3.39 14.96
C GLY A 184 -9.05 3.55 15.29
N LYS A 185 -9.54 2.93 16.38
CA LYS A 185 -10.95 2.87 16.76
C LYS A 185 -11.13 3.02 18.26
N GLN A 186 -12.26 3.57 18.68
CA GLN A 186 -12.63 3.68 20.09
C GLN A 186 -11.59 4.42 20.95
N GLY A 187 -10.85 5.37 20.36
CA GLY A 187 -9.77 6.10 21.03
C GLY A 187 -8.51 5.26 21.27
N LYS A 188 -8.35 4.12 20.58
CA LYS A 188 -7.21 3.20 20.68
C LYS A 188 -6.44 3.14 19.38
N GLY A 189 -5.28 2.47 19.41
CA GLY A 189 -4.42 2.18 18.28
C GLY A 189 -3.15 3.00 18.26
N LEU A 190 -2.11 2.41 17.67
CA LEU A 190 -0.87 3.10 17.34
C LEU A 190 -1.09 3.93 16.06
N TYR A 191 -0.50 5.12 15.99
CA TYR A 191 -0.47 5.88 14.74
C TYR A 191 0.65 5.34 13.85
N PRO A 192 0.33 4.70 12.71
CA PRO A 192 1.35 4.16 11.83
C PRO A 192 1.87 5.26 10.91
N THR A 193 3.18 5.37 10.83
CA THR A 193 3.87 6.22 9.84
C THR A 193 5.02 5.46 9.22
N ALA A 194 5.62 5.98 8.17
CA ALA A 194 6.76 5.33 7.53
C ALA A 194 7.77 6.35 7.02
N VAL A 195 9.04 5.92 6.94
CA VAL A 195 10.17 6.73 6.51
C VAL A 195 11.07 5.97 5.54
N LYS A 196 11.74 6.71 4.68
CA LYS A 196 12.70 6.21 3.70
C LYS A 196 14.11 6.59 4.16
N TYR A 197 14.83 5.66 4.69
CA TYR A 197 16.24 5.88 5.00
C TYR A 197 17.10 5.57 3.77
N SER A 198 18.22 6.23 3.58
CA SER A 198 18.91 7.25 4.41
C SER A 198 18.33 8.67 4.25
N GLU A 199 17.51 8.97 3.23
CA GLU A 199 16.96 10.31 2.94
C GLU A 199 16.36 10.96 4.17
N ASP A 200 15.46 10.28 4.87
CA ASP A 200 14.71 10.82 5.98
C ASP A 200 15.53 10.89 7.30
N LEU A 201 16.73 10.33 7.36
CA LEU A 201 17.64 10.60 8.48
C LEU A 201 18.00 12.10 8.56
N HIS A 202 18.03 12.78 7.40
CA HIS A 202 18.33 14.21 7.31
C HIS A 202 17.13 15.12 7.59
N SER A 203 15.96 14.54 7.82
CA SER A 203 14.72 15.28 8.11
C SER A 203 14.20 14.98 9.52
N ILE A 204 13.95 13.71 9.83
CA ILE A 204 13.28 13.29 11.08
C ILE A 204 14.24 12.67 12.09
N GLY A 205 15.48 12.35 11.68
CA GLY A 205 16.47 11.73 12.56
C GLY A 205 16.73 12.52 13.86
N GLN A 206 16.71 13.85 13.81
CA GLN A 206 16.82 14.69 15.01
C GLN A 206 15.69 14.42 16.02
N PHE A 207 14.45 14.29 15.52
CA PHE A 207 13.31 13.99 16.40
C PHE A 207 13.40 12.59 17.01
N VAL A 208 13.83 11.61 16.20
CA VAL A 208 14.04 10.23 16.66
C VAL A 208 15.05 10.19 17.81
N GLN A 209 16.15 10.94 17.72
CA GLN A 209 17.23 10.95 18.70
C GLN A 209 16.93 11.77 19.95
N GLU A 210 16.26 12.91 19.83
CA GLU A 210 16.12 13.86 20.93
C GLU A 210 14.69 14.36 21.18
N GLY A 211 13.73 13.94 20.34
CA GLY A 211 12.34 14.36 20.46
C GLY A 211 11.59 13.67 21.60
N THR A 212 10.30 13.96 21.71
CA THR A 212 9.42 13.33 22.69
C THR A 212 9.37 11.80 22.45
N PRO A 213 9.61 10.96 23.46
CA PRO A 213 9.71 9.51 23.32
C PRO A 213 8.32 8.85 23.18
N ILE A 214 7.62 9.13 22.09
CA ILE A 214 6.27 8.61 21.81
C ILE A 214 6.26 7.55 20.73
N LEU A 215 7.38 7.30 20.05
CA LEU A 215 7.48 6.40 18.91
C LEU A 215 8.45 5.24 19.16
N PHE A 216 8.24 4.18 18.43
CA PHE A 216 9.21 3.09 18.23
C PHE A 216 9.34 2.80 16.74
N GLU A 217 10.42 2.14 16.33
CA GLU A 217 10.68 1.83 14.92
C GLU A 217 10.54 0.35 14.63
N THR A 218 10.02 0.06 13.42
CA THR A 218 10.04 -1.26 12.81
C THR A 218 10.86 -1.19 11.53
N PHE A 219 12.05 -1.81 11.53
CA PHE A 219 12.95 -1.85 10.38
C PHE A 219 12.64 -3.05 9.49
N LEU A 220 12.43 -2.81 8.19
CA LEU A 220 12.47 -3.83 7.16
C LEU A 220 13.91 -3.95 6.66
N ASP A 221 14.56 -5.02 7.02
CA ASP A 221 15.95 -5.32 6.72
C ASP A 221 16.05 -6.27 5.53
N ILE A 222 16.43 -5.74 4.37
CA ILE A 222 16.66 -6.54 3.17
C ILE A 222 18.11 -6.96 3.14
N GLU A 223 18.37 -8.28 3.22
CA GLU A 223 19.73 -8.80 3.29
C GLU A 223 20.43 -8.75 1.94
N GLU A 224 19.78 -9.22 0.87
CA GLU A 224 20.32 -9.20 -0.48
C GLU A 224 19.78 -8.01 -1.28
N GLN A 225 20.67 -7.11 -1.70
CA GLN A 225 20.30 -5.87 -2.42
C GLN A 225 20.46 -5.97 -3.94
N GLY A 226 20.72 -7.16 -4.49
CA GLY A 226 20.88 -7.38 -5.93
C GLY A 226 22.29 -7.10 -6.45
N GLU A 227 22.41 -6.74 -7.75
CA GLU A 227 23.70 -6.50 -8.40
C GLU A 227 24.45 -5.34 -7.75
N ALA A 228 25.74 -5.55 -7.46
CA ALA A 228 26.57 -4.56 -6.81
C ALA A 228 26.97 -3.44 -7.79
N VAL A 229 26.78 -2.20 -7.34
CA VAL A 229 27.39 -1.01 -7.95
C VAL A 229 28.49 -0.54 -7.01
N SER A 230 29.71 -0.43 -7.48
CA SER A 230 30.86 0.01 -6.68
C SER A 230 31.21 1.46 -6.90
N VAL A 231 31.78 2.07 -5.88
CA VAL A 231 32.39 3.40 -5.95
C VAL A 231 33.76 3.23 -6.57
N GLU A 232 33.93 3.70 -7.79
CA GLU A 232 35.22 3.61 -8.48
C GLU A 232 36.15 4.74 -8.02
N ALA A 233 37.44 4.44 -7.92
CA ALA A 233 38.45 5.46 -7.67
C ALA A 233 38.60 6.39 -8.88
N ASP A 234 38.70 7.68 -8.66
CA ASP A 234 39.03 8.65 -9.70
C ASP A 234 40.20 9.56 -9.30
N GLU A 235 40.54 10.56 -10.11
CA GLU A 235 41.67 11.48 -9.90
C GLU A 235 41.29 12.68 -9.03
N VAL A 236 40.04 12.77 -8.57
CA VAL A 236 39.50 13.89 -7.77
C VAL A 236 39.52 13.54 -6.29
N GLU A 237 40.34 14.27 -5.53
CA GLU A 237 40.30 14.19 -4.06
C GLU A 237 39.11 14.98 -3.52
N ASP A 238 37.96 14.33 -3.35
CA ASP A 238 36.70 14.94 -2.93
C ASP A 238 36.35 14.66 -1.46
N GLY A 239 37.20 13.91 -0.76
CA GLY A 239 36.99 13.49 0.62
C GLY A 239 36.18 12.20 0.78
N PHE A 240 35.80 11.55 -0.33
CA PHE A 240 35.13 10.23 -0.34
C PHE A 240 36.04 9.07 -0.73
N ASP A 241 37.35 9.31 -0.86
CA ASP A 241 38.36 8.32 -1.24
C ASP A 241 38.38 7.08 -0.35
N TYR A 242 37.92 7.21 0.90
CA TYR A 242 37.79 6.08 1.83
C TYR A 242 36.71 5.07 1.41
N LEU A 243 35.86 5.40 0.43
CA LEU A 243 34.83 4.51 -0.14
C LEU A 243 35.28 3.81 -1.41
N ASN A 244 36.46 4.14 -1.93
CA ASN A 244 36.97 3.53 -3.17
C ASN A 244 36.98 2.00 -3.09
N GLY A 245 36.35 1.36 -4.07
CA GLY A 245 36.15 -0.08 -4.13
C GLY A 245 35.03 -0.65 -3.27
N SER A 246 34.37 0.16 -2.45
CA SER A 246 33.20 -0.26 -1.68
C SER A 246 31.97 -0.39 -2.57
N SER A 247 31.15 -1.42 -2.36
CA SER A 247 29.84 -1.50 -3.03
C SER A 247 28.79 -0.60 -2.33
N LEU A 248 27.80 -0.13 -3.10
CA LEU A 248 26.65 0.58 -2.51
C LEU A 248 25.88 -0.31 -1.51
N ALA A 249 25.90 -1.63 -1.70
CA ALA A 249 25.29 -2.57 -0.77
C ALA A 249 26.02 -2.57 0.59
N ASP A 250 27.35 -2.59 0.59
CA ASP A 250 28.16 -2.53 1.82
C ASP A 250 27.97 -1.19 2.54
N ILE A 251 27.95 -0.09 1.79
CA ILE A 251 27.73 1.26 2.33
C ILE A 251 26.32 1.35 2.95
N SER A 252 25.30 0.86 2.24
CA SER A 252 23.91 0.82 2.72
C SER A 252 23.78 -0.04 3.98
N ARG A 253 24.44 -1.21 4.02
CA ARG A 253 24.48 -2.11 5.18
C ARG A 253 25.13 -1.42 6.38
N ALA A 254 26.26 -0.76 6.18
CA ALA A 254 26.94 -0.01 7.23
C ALA A 254 26.06 1.12 7.80
N ALA A 255 25.38 1.87 6.92
CA ALA A 255 24.44 2.91 7.30
C ALA A 255 23.23 2.35 8.07
N PHE A 256 22.66 1.23 7.60
CA PHE A 256 21.56 0.52 8.28
C PHE A 256 21.96 0.11 9.72
N GLU A 257 23.05 -0.63 9.87
CA GLU A 257 23.50 -1.10 11.20
C GLU A 257 23.85 0.05 12.15
N ALA A 258 24.48 1.10 11.63
CA ALA A 258 24.78 2.30 12.42
C ALA A 258 23.50 3.01 12.87
N THR A 259 22.49 3.12 12.01
CA THR A 259 21.21 3.73 12.34
C THR A 259 20.45 2.91 13.37
N VAL A 260 20.32 1.59 13.17
CA VAL A 260 19.65 0.72 14.14
C VAL A 260 20.34 0.79 15.50
N LYS A 261 21.67 0.78 15.53
CA LYS A 261 22.46 0.89 16.76
C LYS A 261 22.16 2.22 17.47
N ALA A 262 22.28 3.34 16.78
CA ALA A 262 22.07 4.67 17.36
C ALA A 262 20.64 4.87 17.88
N HIS A 263 19.65 4.43 17.09
CA HIS A 263 18.24 4.57 17.45
C HIS A 263 17.86 3.63 18.61
N SER A 264 18.40 2.40 18.66
CA SER A 264 18.11 1.45 19.75
C SER A 264 18.66 1.85 21.11
N GLU A 265 19.60 2.79 21.18
CA GLU A 265 20.04 3.41 22.44
C GLU A 265 18.97 4.35 23.03
N ARG A 266 17.99 4.76 22.23
CA ARG A 266 17.02 5.80 22.57
C ARG A 266 15.57 5.31 22.62
N LEU A 267 15.20 4.40 21.71
CA LEU A 267 13.84 3.92 21.54
C LEU A 267 13.81 2.43 21.17
N PRO A 268 12.68 1.73 21.39
CA PRO A 268 12.54 0.34 20.93
C PRO A 268 12.63 0.24 19.41
N CYS A 269 13.40 -0.73 18.93
CA CYS A 269 13.54 -1.06 17.52
C CYS A 269 13.17 -2.52 17.28
N ILE A 270 12.22 -2.76 16.39
CA ILE A 270 11.88 -4.10 15.87
C ILE A 270 12.62 -4.27 14.54
N ARG A 271 13.19 -5.43 14.29
CA ARG A 271 13.85 -5.75 13.02
C ARG A 271 13.18 -6.95 12.38
N ILE A 272 12.63 -6.76 11.19
CA ILE A 272 12.05 -7.81 10.35
C ILE A 272 13.01 -8.07 9.20
N ARG A 273 13.62 -9.26 9.19
CA ARG A 273 14.56 -9.66 8.14
C ARG A 273 13.82 -10.24 6.94
N ILE A 274 14.29 -9.87 5.77
CA ILE A 274 13.80 -10.31 4.48
C ILE A 274 15.04 -10.68 3.67
N ASP A 275 15.14 -11.93 3.23
CA ASP A 275 16.34 -12.41 2.53
C ASP A 275 16.61 -11.59 1.28
N GLU A 276 15.61 -11.45 0.41
CA GLU A 276 15.67 -10.65 -0.81
C GLU A 276 14.31 -9.99 -1.09
N LEU A 277 14.27 -8.91 -1.85
CA LEU A 277 13.03 -8.28 -2.30
C LEU A 277 12.64 -8.81 -3.69
N SER A 278 11.86 -9.88 -3.70
CA SER A 278 11.26 -10.53 -4.87
C SER A 278 9.75 -10.52 -4.79
N GLU A 279 9.05 -10.92 -5.86
CA GLU A 279 7.59 -11.10 -5.82
C GLU A 279 7.17 -12.15 -4.78
N TYR A 280 7.99 -13.17 -4.57
CA TYR A 280 7.74 -14.20 -3.57
C TYR A 280 7.80 -13.62 -2.15
N SER A 281 8.91 -12.95 -1.79
CA SER A 281 9.07 -12.34 -0.47
C SER A 281 8.07 -11.19 -0.24
N PHE A 282 7.69 -10.47 -1.30
CA PHE A 282 6.62 -9.48 -1.23
C PHE A 282 5.28 -10.11 -0.84
N GLY A 283 4.95 -11.27 -1.43
CA GLY A 283 3.76 -12.04 -1.05
C GLY A 283 3.78 -12.50 0.41
N GLN A 284 4.94 -12.98 0.88
CA GLN A 284 5.15 -13.34 2.30
C GLN A 284 4.93 -12.15 3.22
N LEU A 285 5.57 -11.03 2.91
CA LEU A 285 5.51 -9.80 3.71
C LEU A 285 4.08 -9.23 3.76
N PHE A 286 3.37 -9.28 2.64
CA PHE A 286 1.99 -8.83 2.55
C PHE A 286 1.08 -9.64 3.47
N TYR A 287 1.12 -10.96 3.37
CA TYR A 287 0.30 -11.84 4.23
C TYR A 287 0.70 -11.74 5.69
N PHE A 288 2.00 -11.67 5.99
CA PHE A 288 2.51 -11.49 7.35
C PHE A 288 1.86 -10.26 8.03
N PHE A 289 1.89 -9.10 7.37
CA PHE A 289 1.31 -7.89 7.97
C PHE A 289 -0.21 -7.91 8.04
N GLU A 290 -0.90 -8.52 7.08
CA GLU A 290 -2.35 -8.70 7.15
C GLU A 290 -2.75 -9.53 8.38
N PHE A 291 -2.04 -10.64 8.61
CA PHE A 291 -2.31 -11.51 9.74
C PHE A 291 -1.87 -10.88 11.08
N ALA A 292 -0.73 -10.24 11.12
CA ALA A 292 -0.25 -9.50 12.29
C ALA A 292 -1.20 -8.35 12.67
N CYS A 293 -1.74 -7.63 11.69
CA CYS A 293 -2.74 -6.59 11.91
C CYS A 293 -4.04 -7.16 12.50
N TYR A 294 -4.50 -8.31 12.00
CA TYR A 294 -5.64 -9.03 12.59
C TYR A 294 -5.39 -9.35 14.06
N LEU A 295 -4.24 -9.94 14.38
CA LEU A 295 -3.86 -10.29 15.74
C LEU A 295 -3.77 -9.06 16.65
N SER A 296 -3.14 -8.00 16.18
CA SER A 296 -2.98 -6.75 16.91
C SER A 296 -4.33 -6.08 17.20
N GLY A 297 -5.23 -6.04 16.21
CA GLY A 297 -6.60 -5.56 16.41
C GLY A 297 -7.36 -6.37 17.47
N LYS A 298 -7.16 -7.71 17.51
CA LYS A 298 -7.73 -8.57 18.56
C LYS A 298 -7.16 -8.26 19.94
N LEU A 299 -5.86 -8.05 20.06
CA LEU A 299 -5.21 -7.66 21.33
C LEU A 299 -5.70 -6.30 21.83
N LEU A 300 -5.96 -5.34 20.93
CA LEU A 300 -6.56 -4.04 21.25
C LEU A 300 -8.05 -4.14 21.62
N GLY A 301 -8.71 -5.26 21.30
CA GLY A 301 -10.15 -5.45 21.51
C GLY A 301 -11.01 -4.64 20.54
N VAL A 302 -10.56 -4.44 19.31
CA VAL A 302 -11.30 -3.75 18.23
C VAL A 302 -11.58 -4.70 17.06
N ASN A 303 -12.59 -4.39 16.24
CA ASN A 303 -12.82 -5.12 14.99
C ASN A 303 -11.86 -4.61 13.91
N PRO A 304 -10.89 -5.41 13.40
CA PRO A 304 -9.93 -4.95 12.41
C PRO A 304 -10.49 -4.84 10.98
N PHE A 305 -11.74 -5.26 10.73
CA PHE A 305 -12.30 -5.39 9.38
C PHE A 305 -13.29 -4.30 8.98
N ASP A 306 -13.77 -3.48 9.91
CA ASP A 306 -14.66 -2.35 9.65
C ASP A 306 -13.92 -1.01 9.71
N GLN A 307 -14.58 0.09 9.36
CA GLN A 307 -14.06 1.46 9.39
C GLN A 307 -15.19 2.48 9.63
N PRO A 308 -15.84 2.48 10.82
CA PRO A 308 -16.99 3.35 11.07
C PRO A 308 -16.65 4.84 11.08
N GLY A 309 -15.41 5.21 11.40
CA GLY A 309 -14.98 6.60 11.53
C GLY A 309 -15.02 7.45 10.26
N VAL A 310 -15.08 6.82 9.07
CA VAL A 310 -15.09 7.54 7.80
C VAL A 310 -16.49 7.87 7.28
N GLU A 311 -17.55 7.43 7.95
CA GLU A 311 -18.92 7.63 7.45
C GLU A 311 -19.41 9.08 7.59
N ASN A 312 -19.00 9.79 8.64
CA ASN A 312 -19.42 11.17 8.88
C ASN A 312 -19.03 12.14 7.75
N TYR A 313 -17.74 12.12 7.34
CA TYR A 313 -17.30 13.04 6.28
C TYR A 313 -17.95 12.71 4.94
N LYS A 314 -18.21 11.43 4.65
CA LYS A 314 -18.92 11.01 3.44
C LYS A 314 -20.34 11.60 3.41
N GLY A 315 -21.04 11.59 4.56
CA GLY A 315 -22.36 12.17 4.70
C GLY A 315 -22.36 13.66 4.29
N TYR A 316 -21.50 14.47 4.91
CA TYR A 316 -21.37 15.89 4.59
C TYR A 316 -20.99 16.15 3.13
N MET A 317 -20.03 15.38 2.61
CA MET A 317 -19.60 15.50 1.21
C MET A 317 -20.75 15.19 0.23
N PHE A 318 -21.51 14.13 0.46
CA PHE A 318 -22.61 13.74 -0.42
C PHE A 318 -23.79 14.72 -0.35
N GLU A 319 -24.03 15.32 0.82
CA GLU A 319 -25.00 16.39 0.97
C GLU A 319 -24.58 17.63 0.17
N ALA A 320 -23.34 18.09 0.33
CA ALA A 320 -22.79 19.24 -0.40
C ALA A 320 -22.82 19.04 -1.92
N LEU A 321 -22.63 17.80 -2.40
CA LEU A 321 -22.67 17.42 -3.82
C LEU A 321 -24.09 17.13 -4.34
N GLY A 322 -25.13 17.25 -3.51
CA GLY A 322 -26.52 17.06 -3.91
C GLY A 322 -26.91 15.59 -4.19
N LYS A 323 -26.13 14.59 -3.74
CA LYS A 323 -26.40 13.15 -4.00
C LYS A 323 -27.79 12.73 -3.53
N TYR A 324 -28.26 13.24 -2.41
CA TYR A 324 -29.55 12.86 -1.83
C TYR A 324 -30.73 13.46 -2.60
N LYS A 325 -30.61 14.71 -3.08
CA LYS A 325 -31.62 15.36 -3.96
C LYS A 325 -31.74 14.58 -5.26
N TYR A 326 -30.62 14.23 -5.89
CA TYR A 326 -30.64 13.45 -7.13
C TYR A 326 -31.32 12.09 -6.96
N ARG A 327 -31.11 11.39 -5.84
CA ARG A 327 -31.77 10.10 -5.56
C ARG A 327 -33.27 10.22 -5.38
N SER A 328 -33.76 11.26 -4.68
CA SER A 328 -35.20 11.48 -4.52
C SER A 328 -35.90 11.81 -5.85
N GLU A 329 -35.31 12.66 -6.69
CA GLU A 329 -35.83 13.00 -8.01
C GLU A 329 -35.84 11.80 -8.98
N SER A 330 -34.79 10.97 -8.98
CA SER A 330 -34.66 9.81 -9.88
C SER A 330 -35.56 8.64 -9.48
N ASN A 331 -35.94 8.52 -8.21
CA ASN A 331 -36.86 7.49 -7.73
C ASN A 331 -38.33 7.88 -7.75
N GLY A 332 -38.66 9.10 -8.21
CA GLY A 332 -40.05 9.56 -8.30
C GLY A 332 -40.75 9.79 -6.95
N GLU A 333 -39.99 9.95 -5.88
CA GLU A 333 -40.49 10.33 -4.57
C GLU A 333 -40.73 11.84 -4.55
N ASN A 334 -41.98 12.25 -4.81
CA ASN A 334 -42.53 13.56 -4.55
C ASN A 334 -43.15 13.61 -3.15
#